data_eaa32fd45bac25dc98d0e85848e6d3ae
#
_entry.id   eaa32fd45bac25dc98d0e85848e6d3ae
#
_cell.length_a   1.000
_cell.length_b   1.000
_cell.length_c   1.000
_cell.angle_alpha   90.00
_cell.angle_beta   90.00
_cell.angle_gamma   90.00
#
_symmetry.space_group_name_H-M   'P 1'
#
loop_
_entity.id
_entity.type
_entity.pdbx_description
1 polymer ?
#
loop_
_entity_poly.entity_id
_entity_poly.type
_entity_poly.pdbx_seq_one_letter_code
_entity_poly.pdbx_strand_id
1 'polypeptide(L)'
;MSILLCLVMLFSLVPGAGVPASAAEPEWTTVNTFEELYTAVKNKQQYIKLGQRIDTSSWNEGNGLSMSGALSFEDKNFVLDLNGKTLNLQTKNDKVYSFIYLANGRLTIKDSSPEKRGNISGYFGSTASGCDYRTIFVGENGSLTLEGGTFSTDGKPYSTATEAIYCRGGSVTVKDGVTIIQRWFHNSGYAHDLDGYGYALHTEGRSKAIIDGGEFIGHVKLSGYQDANGSVQINGGTFRENVQVLYTAEENNSDPAVPVNGGTFKG
;
A
#
# COMPACT_ATOMS: atom_id res chain seq x y z
N MET A 1 -20.19 -72.25 -18.39
CA MET A 1 -20.50 -71.96 -16.95
C MET A 1 -19.53 -70.88 -16.48
N SER A 2 -20.05 -69.65 -16.47
CA SER A 2 -19.24 -68.50 -16.02
C SER A 2 -19.63 -68.15 -14.58
N ILE A 3 -18.65 -68.19 -13.73
CA ILE A 3 -18.79 -67.83 -12.31
C ILE A 3 -18.54 -66.33 -12.22
N LEU A 4 -19.63 -65.58 -11.97
CA LEU A 4 -19.58 -64.13 -11.69
C LEU A 4 -19.19 -63.90 -10.24
N LEU A 5 -17.95 -63.45 -9.99
CA LEU A 5 -17.45 -63.13 -8.66
C LEU A 5 -17.92 -61.72 -8.28
N CYS A 6 -18.98 -61.63 -7.47
CA CYS A 6 -19.37 -60.37 -6.86
C CYS A 6 -18.40 -59.95 -5.76
N LEU A 7 -17.55 -58.97 -6.05
CA LEU A 7 -16.72 -58.31 -5.05
C LEU A 7 -17.55 -57.27 -4.28
N VAL A 8 -18.05 -57.64 -3.13
CA VAL A 8 -18.72 -56.69 -2.21
C VAL A 8 -17.62 -55.88 -1.51
N MET A 9 -17.42 -54.65 -1.95
CA MET A 9 -16.61 -53.68 -1.18
C MET A 9 -17.40 -53.25 0.04
N LEU A 10 -17.00 -53.74 1.20
CA LEU A 10 -17.38 -53.19 2.49
C LEU A 10 -16.68 -51.83 2.66
N PHE A 11 -17.41 -50.75 2.42
CA PHE A 11 -17.01 -49.43 2.91
C PHE A 11 -17.23 -49.42 4.42
N SER A 12 -16.16 -49.61 5.19
CA SER A 12 -16.15 -49.30 6.61
C SER A 12 -16.35 -47.80 6.76
N LEU A 13 -17.57 -47.41 7.20
CA LEU A 13 -17.81 -46.07 7.72
C LEU A 13 -16.86 -45.85 8.89
N VAL A 14 -15.82 -45.02 8.68
CA VAL A 14 -15.04 -44.43 9.78
C VAL A 14 -15.87 -43.27 10.33
N PRO A 15 -16.46 -43.42 11.53
CA PRO A 15 -17.13 -42.28 12.15
C PRO A 15 -16.05 -41.37 12.70
N GLY A 16 -15.95 -40.14 12.20
CA GLY A 16 -15.16 -39.14 12.89
C GLY A 16 -14.14 -38.31 12.09
N ALA A 17 -14.12 -38.35 10.76
CA ALA A 17 -13.49 -37.27 10.04
C ALA A 17 -14.49 -36.12 9.96
N GLY A 18 -14.52 -35.28 11.00
CA GLY A 18 -15.23 -34.01 10.92
C GLY A 18 -14.71 -33.24 9.71
N VAL A 19 -15.57 -33.00 8.74
CA VAL A 19 -15.26 -32.07 7.63
C VAL A 19 -14.88 -30.76 8.33
N PRO A 20 -13.65 -30.21 8.13
CA PRO A 20 -13.31 -28.94 8.73
C PRO A 20 -14.37 -27.95 8.30
N ALA A 21 -15.03 -27.31 9.26
CA ALA A 21 -16.03 -26.29 8.96
C ALA A 21 -15.35 -25.28 8.04
N SER A 22 -15.86 -25.14 6.81
CA SER A 22 -15.40 -24.11 5.90
C SER A 22 -15.54 -22.79 6.65
N ALA A 23 -14.43 -22.09 6.83
CA ALA A 23 -14.48 -20.75 7.42
C ALA A 23 -15.49 -19.93 6.63
N ALA A 24 -16.47 -19.35 7.31
CA ALA A 24 -17.47 -18.52 6.66
C ALA A 24 -16.75 -17.42 5.85
N GLU A 25 -17.19 -17.19 4.63
CA GLU A 25 -16.67 -16.09 3.81
C GLU A 25 -16.81 -14.78 4.58
N PRO A 26 -15.81 -13.89 4.53
CA PRO A 26 -15.88 -12.62 5.22
C PRO A 26 -17.03 -11.77 4.68
N GLU A 27 -17.77 -11.13 5.56
CA GLU A 27 -18.82 -10.19 5.19
C GLU A 27 -18.20 -8.88 4.69
N TRP A 28 -18.44 -8.55 3.42
CA TRP A 28 -17.91 -7.35 2.77
C TRP A 28 -18.87 -6.18 2.87
N THR A 29 -18.37 -5.05 3.34
CA THR A 29 -19.06 -3.76 3.24
C THR A 29 -18.73 -3.13 1.88
N THR A 30 -19.70 -3.12 0.96
CA THR A 30 -19.53 -2.47 -0.34
C THR A 30 -19.83 -0.98 -0.21
N VAL A 31 -18.91 -0.13 -0.69
CA VAL A 31 -18.99 1.32 -0.63
C VAL A 31 -18.93 1.93 -2.03
N ASN A 32 -19.77 2.94 -2.27
CA ASN A 32 -19.96 3.59 -3.57
C ASN A 32 -19.61 5.07 -3.55
N THR A 33 -19.53 5.66 -2.37
CA THR A 33 -19.18 7.08 -2.17
C THR A 33 -18.03 7.21 -1.18
N PHE A 34 -17.39 8.37 -1.19
CA PHE A 34 -16.34 8.65 -0.20
C PHE A 34 -16.89 8.72 1.23
N GLU A 35 -18.10 9.22 1.40
CA GLU A 35 -18.77 9.27 2.71
C GLU A 35 -19.05 7.86 3.26
N GLU A 36 -19.51 6.94 2.41
CA GLU A 36 -19.68 5.54 2.79
C GLU A 36 -18.34 4.90 3.16
N LEU A 37 -17.28 5.15 2.38
CA LEU A 37 -15.94 4.66 2.68
C LEU A 37 -15.43 5.22 4.01
N TYR A 38 -15.53 6.53 4.20
CA TYR A 38 -15.15 7.20 5.44
C TYR A 38 -15.90 6.64 6.65
N THR A 39 -17.20 6.44 6.51
CA THR A 39 -18.06 5.88 7.56
C THR A 39 -17.68 4.42 7.86
N ALA A 40 -17.41 3.62 6.84
CA ALA A 40 -16.98 2.24 7.00
C ALA A 40 -15.65 2.14 7.76
N VAL A 41 -14.67 2.99 7.40
CA VAL A 41 -13.38 3.07 8.09
C VAL A 41 -13.56 3.54 9.54
N LYS A 42 -14.34 4.60 9.76
CA LYS A 42 -14.64 5.14 11.10
C LYS A 42 -15.34 4.12 12.00
N ASN A 43 -16.26 3.34 11.45
CA ASN A 43 -16.95 2.27 12.15
C ASN A 43 -16.13 0.98 12.25
N LYS A 44 -14.85 1.03 11.82
CA LYS A 44 -13.90 -0.09 11.88
C LYS A 44 -14.44 -1.35 11.19
N GLN A 45 -15.11 -1.21 10.04
CA GLN A 45 -15.49 -2.34 9.19
C GLN A 45 -14.22 -2.99 8.63
N GLN A 46 -14.07 -4.28 8.90
CA GLN A 46 -12.82 -4.98 8.61
C GLN A 46 -12.62 -5.22 7.10
N TYR A 47 -13.69 -5.57 6.39
CA TYR A 47 -13.65 -5.90 4.96
C TYR A 47 -14.45 -4.89 4.17
N ILE A 48 -13.77 -4.05 3.41
CA ILE A 48 -14.35 -2.97 2.61
C ILE A 48 -14.05 -3.23 1.14
N LYS A 49 -15.07 -3.11 0.29
CA LYS A 49 -14.95 -3.31 -1.15
C LYS A 49 -15.50 -2.11 -1.90
N LEU A 50 -14.78 -1.62 -2.91
CA LEU A 50 -15.29 -0.57 -3.78
C LEU A 50 -16.33 -1.16 -4.75
N GLY A 51 -17.55 -0.58 -4.74
CA GLY A 51 -18.62 -0.94 -5.66
C GLY A 51 -18.52 -0.17 -6.98
N GLN A 52 -18.01 1.08 -6.93
CA GLN A 52 -17.80 1.92 -8.10
C GLN A 52 -16.59 2.83 -7.93
N ARG A 53 -16.27 3.64 -8.97
CA ARG A 53 -15.28 4.70 -8.87
C ARG A 53 -15.72 5.72 -7.81
N ILE A 54 -14.80 6.08 -6.94
CA ILE A 54 -14.99 7.13 -5.92
C ILE A 54 -14.04 8.29 -6.25
N ASP A 55 -14.59 9.51 -6.26
CA ASP A 55 -13.85 10.73 -6.53
C ASP A 55 -14.15 11.76 -5.45
N THR A 56 -13.10 12.31 -4.83
CA THR A 56 -13.23 13.30 -3.75
C THR A 56 -13.19 14.74 -4.23
N SER A 57 -13.17 15.01 -5.55
CA SER A 57 -13.11 16.38 -6.08
C SER A 57 -14.28 17.28 -5.64
N SER A 58 -15.42 16.67 -5.30
CA SER A 58 -16.60 17.32 -4.75
C SER A 58 -16.72 17.26 -3.23
N TRP A 59 -15.78 16.60 -2.55
CA TRP A 59 -15.78 16.49 -1.09
C TRP A 59 -15.51 17.87 -0.47
N ASN A 60 -16.43 18.31 0.37
CA ASN A 60 -16.33 19.61 1.01
C ASN A 60 -15.44 19.49 2.26
N GLU A 61 -14.25 20.02 2.20
CA GLU A 61 -13.18 19.93 3.22
C GLU A 61 -13.57 20.51 4.59
N GLY A 62 -14.73 21.15 4.71
CA GLY A 62 -15.29 21.67 5.97
C GLY A 62 -15.69 20.61 6.99
N ASN A 63 -15.72 19.33 6.60
CA ASN A 63 -16.17 18.24 7.46
C ASN A 63 -15.08 17.62 8.36
N GLY A 64 -14.01 18.37 8.67
CA GLY A 64 -13.12 18.00 9.77
C GLY A 64 -12.11 16.90 9.42
N LEU A 65 -11.62 16.87 8.18
CA LEU A 65 -10.43 16.11 7.87
C LEU A 65 -9.27 16.60 8.75
N SER A 66 -8.81 15.75 9.63
CA SER A 66 -7.70 16.13 10.51
C SER A 66 -6.42 16.30 9.68
N MET A 67 -5.46 17.06 10.20
CA MET A 67 -4.14 17.25 9.58
C MET A 67 -3.37 15.92 9.37
N SER A 68 -3.83 14.84 9.96
CA SER A 68 -3.18 13.52 9.92
C SER A 68 -3.64 12.59 8.78
N GLY A 69 -4.69 12.93 8.06
CA GLY A 69 -5.14 12.13 6.93
C GLY A 69 -6.67 12.11 6.76
N ALA A 70 -7.14 11.90 5.54
CA ALA A 70 -8.58 11.82 5.25
C ALA A 70 -9.20 10.50 5.72
N LEU A 71 -8.47 9.39 5.57
CA LEU A 71 -8.86 8.04 5.98
C LEU A 71 -7.84 7.50 6.97
N SER A 72 -8.21 7.39 8.24
CA SER A 72 -7.35 6.85 9.29
C SER A 72 -7.72 5.40 9.59
N PHE A 73 -6.80 4.48 9.31
CA PHE A 73 -6.94 3.06 9.59
C PHE A 73 -6.20 2.73 10.88
N GLU A 74 -6.95 2.62 11.99
CA GLU A 74 -6.37 2.48 13.31
C GLU A 74 -6.94 1.30 14.08
N ASP A 75 -6.12 0.73 14.97
CA ASP A 75 -6.47 -0.26 15.99
C ASP A 75 -7.08 -1.58 15.50
N LYS A 76 -7.11 -1.82 14.21
CA LYS A 76 -7.67 -3.05 13.62
C LYS A 76 -6.90 -3.52 12.39
N ASN A 77 -7.27 -4.70 11.93
CA ASN A 77 -6.87 -5.22 10.64
C ASN A 77 -7.97 -4.90 9.62
N PHE A 78 -7.62 -4.16 8.59
CA PHE A 78 -8.51 -3.80 7.49
C PHE A 78 -8.08 -4.48 6.20
N VAL A 79 -9.06 -4.83 5.39
CA VAL A 79 -8.86 -5.26 4.01
C VAL A 79 -9.69 -4.35 3.11
N LEU A 80 -9.02 -3.61 2.25
CA LEU A 80 -9.65 -2.77 1.22
C LEU A 80 -9.47 -3.45 -0.14
N ASP A 81 -10.57 -3.87 -0.73
CA ASP A 81 -10.59 -4.45 -2.07
C ASP A 81 -10.99 -3.39 -3.08
N LEU A 82 -10.08 -3.07 -3.98
CA LEU A 82 -10.33 -2.10 -5.05
C LEU A 82 -11.33 -2.62 -6.09
N ASN A 83 -11.45 -3.94 -6.26
CA ASN A 83 -12.43 -4.56 -7.13
C ASN A 83 -12.46 -3.95 -8.55
N GLY A 84 -11.27 -3.63 -9.10
CA GLY A 84 -11.11 -2.98 -10.40
C GLY A 84 -11.53 -1.52 -10.46
N LYS A 85 -11.85 -0.90 -9.33
CA LYS A 85 -12.35 0.49 -9.28
C LYS A 85 -11.23 1.46 -8.90
N THR A 86 -11.49 2.73 -9.19
CA THR A 86 -10.59 3.82 -8.86
C THR A 86 -11.09 4.57 -7.62
N LEU A 87 -10.20 4.78 -6.66
CA LEU A 87 -10.34 5.73 -5.57
C LEU A 87 -9.45 6.93 -5.90
N ASN A 88 -10.07 8.02 -6.37
CA ASN A 88 -9.38 9.25 -6.75
C ASN A 88 -9.49 10.27 -5.62
N LEU A 89 -8.40 10.46 -4.90
CA LEU A 89 -8.31 11.30 -3.71
C LEU A 89 -7.69 12.65 -4.12
N GLN A 90 -8.44 13.74 -3.92
CA GLN A 90 -8.01 15.08 -4.32
C GLN A 90 -8.21 16.07 -3.18
N THR A 91 -7.27 16.97 -3.01
CA THR A 91 -7.41 18.10 -2.09
C THR A 91 -6.78 19.36 -2.69
N LYS A 92 -7.33 20.52 -2.28
CA LYS A 92 -6.71 21.84 -2.45
C LYS A 92 -6.32 22.45 -1.11
N ASN A 93 -6.54 21.69 -0.03
CA ASN A 93 -6.27 22.16 1.32
C ASN A 93 -4.81 21.89 1.69
N ASP A 94 -4.10 22.94 2.02
CA ASP A 94 -2.69 22.92 2.40
C ASP A 94 -2.43 22.17 3.72
N LYS A 95 -3.49 21.82 4.45
CA LYS A 95 -3.40 21.13 5.73
C LYS A 95 -3.58 19.61 5.63
N VAL A 96 -3.87 19.09 4.44
CA VAL A 96 -3.98 17.64 4.20
C VAL A 96 -2.65 17.15 3.65
N TYR A 97 -1.87 16.46 4.47
CA TYR A 97 -0.56 15.94 4.10
C TYR A 97 -0.59 14.48 3.65
N SER A 98 -1.67 13.76 3.98
CA SER A 98 -1.84 12.37 3.58
C SER A 98 -3.31 12.07 3.36
N PHE A 99 -3.65 11.28 2.34
CA PHE A 99 -5.03 10.84 2.11
C PHE A 99 -5.39 9.60 2.91
N ILE A 100 -4.45 8.68 3.02
CA ILE A 100 -4.57 7.46 3.84
C ILE A 100 -3.48 7.52 4.91
N TYR A 101 -3.92 7.39 6.15
CA TYR A 101 -3.04 7.43 7.31
C TYR A 101 -3.16 6.14 8.11
N LEU A 102 -2.03 5.50 8.38
CA LEU A 102 -1.94 4.24 9.08
C LEU A 102 -0.94 4.38 10.23
N ALA A 103 -1.41 4.88 11.39
CA ALA A 103 -0.55 5.11 12.56
C ALA A 103 -0.29 3.82 13.34
N ASN A 104 -1.36 3.08 13.61
CA ASN A 104 -1.34 1.84 14.37
C ASN A 104 -2.45 0.92 13.86
N GLY A 105 -2.11 -0.15 13.27
CA GLY A 105 -3.09 -1.08 12.69
C GLY A 105 -2.52 -1.72 11.42
N ARG A 106 -3.31 -2.56 10.80
CA ARG A 106 -2.91 -3.25 9.57
C ARG A 106 -3.90 -2.98 8.46
N LEU A 107 -3.39 -2.60 7.32
CA LEU A 107 -4.18 -2.41 6.11
C LEU A 107 -3.62 -3.30 5.00
N THR A 108 -4.45 -4.19 4.51
CA THR A 108 -4.19 -4.91 3.26
C THR A 108 -5.02 -4.27 2.16
N ILE A 109 -4.37 -3.83 1.10
CA ILE A 109 -5.05 -3.35 -0.10
C ILE A 109 -4.84 -4.37 -1.20
N LYS A 110 -5.93 -4.82 -1.80
CA LYS A 110 -5.91 -5.77 -2.90
C LYS A 110 -6.81 -5.34 -4.04
N ASP A 111 -6.62 -5.94 -5.18
CA ASP A 111 -7.55 -5.84 -6.29
C ASP A 111 -8.01 -7.24 -6.68
N SER A 112 -9.24 -7.59 -6.31
CA SER A 112 -9.81 -8.89 -6.60
C SER A 112 -10.32 -9.02 -8.04
N SER A 113 -10.38 -7.90 -8.81
CA SER A 113 -10.85 -7.94 -10.18
C SER A 113 -9.95 -8.80 -11.08
N PRO A 114 -10.51 -9.50 -12.07
CA PRO A 114 -9.70 -10.27 -13.02
C PRO A 114 -8.71 -9.40 -13.80
N GLU A 115 -9.09 -8.17 -14.09
CA GLU A 115 -8.34 -7.26 -14.94
C GLU A 115 -7.25 -6.48 -14.16
N LYS A 116 -7.26 -6.54 -12.82
CA LYS A 116 -6.30 -5.87 -11.93
C LYS A 116 -6.16 -4.36 -12.20
N ARG A 117 -7.27 -3.69 -12.53
CA ARG A 117 -7.31 -2.24 -12.87
C ARG A 117 -7.60 -1.34 -11.68
N GLY A 118 -7.71 -1.89 -10.48
CA GLY A 118 -7.93 -1.12 -9.26
C GLY A 118 -6.84 -0.07 -9.08
N ASN A 119 -7.24 1.14 -8.69
CA ASN A 119 -6.30 2.26 -8.58
C ASN A 119 -6.63 3.14 -7.38
N ILE A 120 -5.61 3.56 -6.64
CA ILE A 120 -5.67 4.68 -5.69
C ILE A 120 -4.75 5.77 -6.21
N SER A 121 -5.32 6.93 -6.52
CA SER A 121 -4.55 8.11 -6.93
C SER A 121 -4.75 9.26 -5.97
N GLY A 122 -3.66 9.89 -5.56
CA GLY A 122 -3.64 11.11 -4.77
C GLY A 122 -3.27 12.30 -5.64
N TYR A 123 -4.08 13.38 -5.59
CA TYR A 123 -3.76 14.65 -6.24
C TYR A 123 -3.78 15.78 -5.21
N PHE A 124 -2.65 16.46 -5.06
CA PHE A 124 -2.47 17.58 -4.17
C PHE A 124 -2.42 18.89 -4.98
N GLY A 125 -3.52 19.63 -4.94
CA GLY A 125 -3.66 20.88 -5.68
C GLY A 125 -3.14 22.11 -4.94
N SER A 126 -2.53 21.94 -3.76
CA SER A 126 -1.97 23.02 -2.96
C SER A 126 -0.74 23.64 -3.63
N THR A 127 -0.52 24.91 -3.33
CA THR A 127 0.64 25.70 -3.73
C THR A 127 1.55 26.04 -2.54
N ALA A 128 1.26 25.51 -1.35
CA ALA A 128 2.10 25.75 -0.18
C ALA A 128 3.49 25.16 -0.40
N SER A 129 4.51 25.99 -0.22
CA SER A 129 5.90 25.55 -0.25
C SER A 129 6.30 24.92 1.09
N GLY A 130 7.16 23.93 1.06
CA GLY A 130 7.72 23.31 2.27
C GLY A 130 6.85 22.23 2.90
N CYS A 131 5.86 21.69 2.19
CA CYS A 131 5.03 20.60 2.66
C CYS A 131 5.27 19.33 1.83
N ASP A 132 5.42 18.21 2.51
CA ASP A 132 5.47 16.90 1.88
C ASP A 132 4.07 16.31 1.81
N TYR A 133 3.69 15.82 0.64
CA TYR A 133 2.37 15.26 0.39
C TYR A 133 2.46 13.77 0.06
N ARG A 134 1.59 12.97 0.65
CA ARG A 134 1.62 11.50 0.55
C ARG A 134 0.24 10.94 0.21
N THR A 135 0.18 10.04 -0.75
CA THR A 135 -1.08 9.32 -0.96
C THR A 135 -1.35 8.37 0.20
N ILE A 136 -0.33 7.62 0.65
CA ILE A 136 -0.42 6.75 1.82
C ILE A 136 0.75 7.03 2.77
N PHE A 137 0.45 7.27 4.04
CA PHE A 137 1.41 7.37 5.12
C PHE A 137 1.28 6.18 6.08
N VAL A 138 2.41 5.54 6.39
CA VAL A 138 2.51 4.43 7.35
C VAL A 138 3.41 4.85 8.50
N GLY A 139 2.83 5.02 9.69
CA GLY A 139 3.54 5.39 10.92
C GLY A 139 4.11 4.20 11.68
N GLU A 140 4.72 4.47 12.83
CA GLU A 140 5.57 3.53 13.60
C GLU A 140 4.95 2.16 13.90
N ASN A 141 3.66 2.10 14.18
CA ASN A 141 2.97 0.85 14.49
C ASN A 141 2.04 0.39 13.35
N GLY A 142 2.11 1.09 12.22
CA GLY A 142 1.33 0.78 11.02
C GLY A 142 1.94 -0.37 10.22
N SER A 143 1.09 -1.17 9.59
CA SER A 143 1.52 -2.23 8.68
C SER A 143 0.67 -2.21 7.41
N LEU A 144 1.29 -1.90 6.28
CA LEU A 144 0.66 -1.88 4.97
C LEU A 144 1.09 -3.10 4.15
N THR A 145 0.12 -3.82 3.60
CA THR A 145 0.36 -4.88 2.62
C THR A 145 -0.37 -4.55 1.33
N LEU A 146 0.35 -4.54 0.22
CA LEU A 146 -0.20 -4.33 -1.12
C LEU A 146 -0.17 -5.66 -1.88
N GLU A 147 -1.34 -6.12 -2.31
CA GLU A 147 -1.52 -7.42 -3.00
C GLU A 147 -2.03 -7.27 -4.44
N GLY A 148 -2.15 -6.05 -4.94
CA GLY A 148 -2.56 -5.72 -6.30
C GLY A 148 -3.08 -4.31 -6.41
N GLY A 149 -3.17 -3.81 -7.65
CA GLY A 149 -3.63 -2.48 -7.96
C GLY A 149 -2.51 -1.47 -8.21
N THR A 150 -2.91 -0.28 -8.62
CA THR A 150 -2.01 0.84 -8.91
C THR A 150 -2.13 1.91 -7.83
N PHE A 151 -1.01 2.40 -7.36
CA PHE A 151 -0.92 3.44 -6.34
C PHE A 151 -0.13 4.61 -6.91
N SER A 152 -0.74 5.78 -6.96
CA SER A 152 -0.07 6.93 -7.55
C SER A 152 -0.22 8.20 -6.74
N THR A 153 0.78 9.06 -6.85
CA THR A 153 0.69 10.45 -6.40
C THR A 153 0.91 11.39 -7.57
N ASP A 154 0.21 12.49 -7.51
CA ASP A 154 0.37 13.62 -8.44
C ASP A 154 0.20 14.91 -7.66
N GLY A 155 0.82 16.00 -8.10
CA GLY A 155 0.74 17.27 -7.39
C GLY A 155 1.25 18.44 -8.22
N LYS A 156 1.04 19.64 -7.70
CA LYS A 156 1.59 20.84 -8.33
C LYS A 156 3.06 21.05 -7.95
N PRO A 157 3.84 21.72 -8.84
CA PRO A 157 5.29 21.81 -8.79
C PRO A 157 5.90 22.66 -7.67
N TYR A 158 5.16 23.00 -6.64
CA TYR A 158 5.65 23.85 -5.52
C TYR A 158 5.78 23.11 -4.20
N SER A 159 5.38 21.82 -4.14
CA SER A 159 5.62 21.00 -2.96
C SER A 159 7.05 20.49 -2.93
N THR A 160 7.61 20.35 -1.75
CA THR A 160 8.98 19.87 -1.55
C THR A 160 9.13 18.40 -1.88
N ALA A 161 8.14 17.58 -1.60
CA ALA A 161 8.10 16.18 -2.03
C ALA A 161 6.65 15.70 -2.19
N THR A 162 6.43 14.82 -3.19
CA THR A 162 5.20 14.06 -3.32
C THR A 162 5.54 12.57 -3.33
N GLU A 163 4.94 11.82 -2.44
CA GLU A 163 5.22 10.41 -2.24
C GLU A 163 3.96 9.57 -2.44
N ALA A 164 4.04 8.54 -3.26
CA ALA A 164 2.89 7.64 -3.37
C ALA A 164 2.73 6.87 -2.06
N ILE A 165 3.83 6.33 -1.52
CA ILE A 165 3.84 5.64 -0.24
C ILE A 165 5.04 6.11 0.57
N TYR A 166 4.76 6.57 1.79
CA TYR A 166 5.78 6.91 2.77
C TYR A 166 5.58 6.12 4.06
N CYS A 167 6.64 5.44 4.47
CA CYS A 167 6.65 4.66 5.70
C CYS A 167 7.72 5.19 6.65
N ARG A 168 7.31 5.58 7.86
CA ARG A 168 8.22 6.06 8.90
C ARG A 168 8.07 5.24 10.17
N GLY A 169 8.98 4.30 10.35
CA GLY A 169 9.02 3.42 11.52
C GLY A 169 8.04 2.24 11.48
N GLY A 170 7.15 2.17 10.48
CA GLY A 170 6.19 1.10 10.30
C GLY A 170 6.69 -0.01 9.37
N SER A 171 5.76 -0.75 8.77
CA SER A 171 6.07 -1.81 7.82
C SER A 171 5.29 -1.71 6.52
N VAL A 172 5.97 -1.98 5.40
CA VAL A 172 5.36 -2.06 4.07
C VAL A 172 5.77 -3.38 3.41
N THR A 173 4.80 -4.10 2.89
CA THR A 173 5.02 -5.29 2.05
C THR A 173 4.38 -5.05 0.69
N VAL A 174 5.15 -5.22 -0.38
CA VAL A 174 4.69 -5.08 -1.76
C VAL A 174 4.80 -6.42 -2.47
N LYS A 175 3.68 -6.91 -2.98
CA LYS A 175 3.60 -8.20 -3.69
C LYS A 175 3.51 -8.01 -5.21
N ASP A 176 3.54 -9.12 -5.94
CA ASP A 176 3.32 -9.13 -7.38
C ASP A 176 1.95 -8.54 -7.77
N GLY A 177 1.89 -7.94 -8.97
CA GLY A 177 0.66 -7.30 -9.47
C GLY A 177 0.38 -5.92 -8.90
N VAL A 178 1.29 -5.37 -8.11
CA VAL A 178 1.24 -3.99 -7.62
C VAL A 178 2.02 -3.09 -8.55
N THR A 179 1.49 -1.89 -8.84
CA THR A 179 2.24 -0.82 -9.51
C THR A 179 2.23 0.43 -8.64
N ILE A 180 3.39 0.99 -8.36
CA ILE A 180 3.52 2.22 -7.58
C ILE A 180 4.14 3.30 -8.46
N ILE A 181 3.44 4.43 -8.61
CA ILE A 181 3.79 5.48 -9.57
C ILE A 181 3.89 6.82 -8.86
N GLN A 182 5.01 7.48 -9.03
CA GLN A 182 5.15 8.90 -8.74
C GLN A 182 5.16 9.66 -10.07
N ARG A 183 4.16 10.51 -10.28
CA ARG A 183 3.90 11.18 -11.57
C ARG A 183 4.35 12.63 -11.63
N TRP A 184 5.23 13.05 -10.78
CA TRP A 184 5.62 14.44 -10.79
C TRP A 184 6.80 14.70 -11.72
N PHE A 185 6.62 15.64 -12.64
CA PHE A 185 7.67 16.14 -13.54
C PHE A 185 7.94 17.61 -13.22
N HIS A 186 9.09 17.90 -12.66
CA HIS A 186 9.54 19.28 -12.52
C HIS A 186 10.04 19.80 -13.89
N ASN A 187 9.35 20.77 -14.45
CA ASN A 187 9.74 21.43 -15.71
C ASN A 187 10.71 22.61 -15.50
N SER A 188 11.39 22.68 -14.37
CA SER A 188 12.43 23.68 -14.12
C SER A 188 13.77 22.98 -14.16
N GLY A 189 14.63 23.32 -15.10
CA GLY A 189 15.94 22.76 -15.39
C GLY A 189 16.96 22.56 -14.25
N TYR A 190 16.49 22.33 -13.03
CA TYR A 190 17.29 22.01 -11.83
C TYR A 190 17.18 20.52 -11.50
N ALA A 191 17.65 19.69 -12.39
CA ALA A 191 17.49 18.23 -12.37
C ALA A 191 18.63 17.51 -11.64
N HIS A 192 19.11 17.95 -10.50
CA HIS A 192 20.33 17.32 -9.98
C HIS A 192 20.37 16.89 -8.51
N ASP A 193 19.36 17.17 -7.71
CA ASP A 193 19.38 16.68 -6.33
C ASP A 193 18.23 15.69 -6.08
N LEU A 194 18.59 14.44 -5.83
CA LEU A 194 17.65 13.35 -5.47
C LEU A 194 16.85 13.66 -4.19
N ASP A 195 17.28 14.62 -3.39
CA ASP A 195 16.66 15.00 -2.13
C ASP A 195 15.44 15.94 -2.26
N GLY A 196 15.12 16.44 -3.47
CA GLY A 196 14.00 17.37 -3.72
C GLY A 196 12.85 16.78 -4.53
N TYR A 197 12.86 15.50 -4.86
CA TYR A 197 11.91 14.87 -5.77
C TYR A 197 11.08 13.83 -5.06
N GLY A 198 9.83 13.69 -5.50
CA GLY A 198 8.91 12.72 -4.94
C GLY A 198 9.36 11.27 -5.17
N TYR A 199 8.84 10.39 -4.34
CA TYR A 199 9.17 8.97 -4.36
C TYR A 199 7.93 8.12 -4.66
N ALA A 200 8.12 7.07 -5.45
CA ALA A 200 7.13 6.01 -5.55
C ALA A 200 6.99 5.29 -4.20
N LEU A 201 8.11 4.91 -3.61
CA LEU A 201 8.16 4.36 -2.26
C LEU A 201 9.33 4.99 -1.48
N HIS A 202 9.02 5.54 -0.31
CA HIS A 202 10.02 6.05 0.61
C HIS A 202 9.84 5.41 1.99
N THR A 203 10.91 4.87 2.54
CA THR A 203 10.91 4.39 3.92
C THR A 203 11.97 5.11 4.73
N GLU A 204 11.68 5.37 6.00
CA GLU A 204 12.54 6.14 6.89
C GLU A 204 12.49 5.62 8.33
N GLY A 205 13.56 5.85 9.08
CA GLY A 205 13.66 5.41 10.47
C GLY A 205 13.70 3.88 10.60
N ARG A 206 13.08 3.34 11.65
CA ARG A 206 13.03 1.89 11.91
C ARG A 206 11.97 1.16 11.07
N SER A 207 11.86 1.53 9.81
CA SER A 207 10.90 0.92 8.91
C SER A 207 11.32 -0.48 8.49
N LYS A 208 10.30 -1.31 8.24
CA LYS A 208 10.46 -2.60 7.60
C LYS A 208 9.86 -2.56 6.20
N ALA A 209 10.64 -2.88 5.18
CA ALA A 209 10.17 -2.97 3.81
C ALA A 209 10.48 -4.35 3.23
N ILE A 210 9.46 -5.05 2.77
CA ILE A 210 9.58 -6.32 2.05
C ILE A 210 9.01 -6.12 0.66
N ILE A 211 9.86 -6.25 -0.36
CA ILE A 211 9.45 -6.12 -1.75
C ILE A 211 9.57 -7.50 -2.39
N ASP A 212 8.45 -8.21 -2.45
CA ASP A 212 8.38 -9.53 -3.07
C ASP A 212 8.14 -9.45 -4.58
N GLY A 213 7.63 -8.30 -5.07
CA GLY A 213 7.34 -8.06 -6.47
C GLY A 213 6.89 -6.62 -6.74
N GLY A 214 6.12 -6.43 -7.81
CA GLY A 214 5.55 -5.15 -8.20
C GLY A 214 6.41 -4.36 -9.19
N GLU A 215 5.85 -3.28 -9.70
CA GLU A 215 6.50 -2.33 -10.61
C GLU A 215 6.55 -0.95 -9.96
N PHE A 216 7.73 -0.36 -9.96
CA PHE A 216 7.98 0.96 -9.38
C PHE A 216 8.37 1.92 -10.52
N ILE A 217 7.55 2.96 -10.70
CA ILE A 217 7.75 4.02 -11.68
C ILE A 217 7.96 5.33 -10.93
N GLY A 218 9.18 5.78 -10.83
CA GLY A 218 9.65 6.85 -9.99
C GLY A 218 10.71 6.39 -9.00
N HIS A 219 11.31 7.34 -8.29
CA HIS A 219 12.37 7.05 -7.34
C HIS A 219 11.89 6.18 -6.18
N VAL A 220 12.73 5.26 -5.75
CA VAL A 220 12.52 4.44 -4.57
C VAL A 220 13.65 4.72 -3.59
N LYS A 221 13.29 5.17 -2.39
CA LYS A 221 14.24 5.38 -1.29
C LYS A 221 13.90 4.47 -0.13
N LEU A 222 14.79 3.56 0.16
CA LEU A 222 14.63 2.59 1.22
C LEU A 222 15.67 2.87 2.29
N SER A 223 15.21 3.42 3.41
CA SER A 223 16.03 3.66 4.59
C SER A 223 15.50 2.81 5.73
N GLY A 224 16.39 2.18 6.48
CA GLY A 224 16.02 1.38 7.62
C GLY A 224 17.18 1.24 8.58
N TYR A 225 16.88 0.98 9.85
CA TYR A 225 17.89 0.49 10.79
C TYR A 225 17.97 -1.02 10.62
N GLN A 226 19.19 -1.56 10.62
CA GLN A 226 19.37 -3.00 10.70
C GLN A 226 19.47 -3.40 12.18
N ASP A 227 18.32 -3.43 12.83
CA ASP A 227 18.17 -4.17 14.07
C ASP A 227 17.18 -5.33 13.84
N ALA A 228 16.94 -6.15 14.85
CA ALA A 228 15.99 -7.26 14.76
C ALA A 228 14.56 -6.83 14.40
N ASN A 229 14.26 -5.52 14.39
CA ASN A 229 12.96 -4.93 14.19
C ASN A 229 12.82 -4.14 12.88
N GLY A 230 13.93 -3.68 12.27
CA GLY A 230 13.93 -2.97 11.00
C GLY A 230 14.70 -3.74 9.94
N SER A 231 14.12 -4.01 8.80
CA SER A 231 14.82 -4.66 7.70
C SER A 231 14.23 -4.25 6.36
N VAL A 232 15.12 -3.99 5.42
CA VAL A 232 14.75 -3.85 4.01
C VAL A 232 15.15 -5.13 3.30
N GLN A 233 14.23 -5.72 2.55
CA GLN A 233 14.46 -6.91 1.77
C GLN A 233 13.83 -6.77 0.39
N ILE A 234 14.60 -6.98 -0.65
CA ILE A 234 14.14 -6.97 -2.03
C ILE A 234 14.27 -8.39 -2.58
N ASN A 235 13.14 -9.05 -2.74
CA ASN A 235 13.04 -10.41 -3.26
C ASN A 235 12.67 -10.43 -4.75
N GLY A 236 12.09 -9.34 -5.26
CA GLY A 236 11.61 -9.22 -6.63
C GLY A 236 11.27 -7.78 -7.01
N GLY A 237 10.52 -7.61 -8.09
CA GLY A 237 10.03 -6.33 -8.57
C GLY A 237 10.79 -5.77 -9.77
N THR A 238 10.19 -4.78 -10.41
CA THR A 238 10.78 -4.02 -11.53
C THR A 238 10.86 -2.56 -11.14
N PHE A 239 12.07 -2.03 -11.11
CA PHE A 239 12.36 -0.66 -10.77
C PHE A 239 12.76 0.08 -12.05
N ARG A 240 11.98 1.09 -12.43
CA ARG A 240 12.14 1.82 -13.70
C ARG A 240 13.10 2.98 -13.61
N GLU A 241 13.35 3.48 -12.40
CA GLU A 241 14.18 4.64 -12.13
C GLU A 241 15.13 4.34 -10.97
N ASN A 242 15.80 5.36 -10.45
CA ASN A 242 16.81 5.20 -9.42
C ASN A 242 16.26 4.57 -8.14
N VAL A 243 16.95 3.56 -7.66
CA VAL A 243 16.72 2.96 -6.35
C VAL A 243 17.87 3.37 -5.44
N GLN A 244 17.53 4.09 -4.38
CA GLN A 244 18.47 4.43 -3.32
C GLN A 244 18.15 3.61 -2.09
N VAL A 245 19.12 2.86 -1.62
CA VAL A 245 19.01 2.14 -0.36
C VAL A 245 20.01 2.73 0.61
N LEU A 246 19.49 3.34 1.66
CA LEU A 246 20.29 3.97 2.69
C LEU A 246 20.12 3.21 3.99
N TYR A 247 21.22 2.79 4.59
CA TYR A 247 21.24 2.34 5.97
C TYR A 247 21.81 3.42 6.85
N THR A 248 21.13 3.68 7.95
CA THR A 248 21.75 4.36 9.08
C THR A 248 22.26 3.28 10.02
N ALA A 249 23.57 3.08 10.03
CA ALA A 249 24.20 2.27 11.06
C ALA A 249 24.02 2.96 12.42
N GLU A 250 23.63 2.24 13.44
CA GLU A 250 23.95 2.67 14.81
C GLU A 250 25.48 2.73 14.94
N GLU A 251 25.99 3.70 15.67
CA GLU A 251 27.37 4.25 15.71
C GLU A 251 28.57 3.27 15.68
N ASN A 252 28.40 1.99 15.53
CA ASN A 252 29.50 1.03 15.71
C ASN A 252 29.62 -0.10 14.68
N ASN A 253 28.96 -0.05 13.51
CA ASN A 253 29.16 -1.20 12.62
C ASN A 253 29.10 -0.90 11.13
N SER A 254 29.94 -1.62 10.38
CA SER A 254 29.96 -1.76 8.93
C SER A 254 28.55 -1.80 8.32
N ASP A 255 28.34 -1.01 7.27
CA ASP A 255 27.10 -0.99 6.46
C ASP A 255 26.59 -2.40 6.19
N PRO A 256 25.47 -2.80 6.78
CA PRO A 256 24.93 -4.10 6.52
C PRO A 256 24.34 -4.12 5.11
N ALA A 257 24.69 -5.15 4.34
CA ALA A 257 24.18 -5.32 3.00
C ALA A 257 22.66 -5.52 3.00
N VAL A 258 21.94 -4.78 2.14
CA VAL A 258 20.54 -5.06 1.85
C VAL A 258 20.45 -6.43 1.19
N PRO A 259 19.66 -7.37 1.71
CA PRO A 259 19.37 -8.59 0.98
C PRO A 259 18.60 -8.25 -0.32
N VAL A 260 19.30 -8.29 -1.44
CA VAL A 260 18.68 -8.21 -2.77
C VAL A 260 18.74 -9.61 -3.34
N ASN A 261 17.63 -10.33 -3.22
CA ASN A 261 17.50 -11.71 -3.67
C ASN A 261 16.97 -11.82 -5.11
N GLY A 262 16.47 -10.72 -5.65
CA GLY A 262 15.88 -10.63 -6.99
C GLY A 262 15.55 -9.21 -7.40
N GLY A 263 14.91 -9.07 -8.57
CA GLY A 263 14.45 -7.80 -9.10
C GLY A 263 15.14 -7.41 -10.41
N THR A 264 14.49 -6.50 -11.13
CA THR A 264 14.99 -5.91 -12.37
C THR A 264 15.15 -4.42 -12.17
N PHE A 265 16.35 -3.91 -12.31
CA PHE A 265 16.70 -2.50 -12.16
C PHE A 265 17.00 -1.93 -13.55
N LYS A 266 16.23 -0.89 -13.94
CA LYS A 266 16.36 -0.19 -15.22
C LYS A 266 16.64 1.27 -14.89
N GLY A 267 17.90 1.61 -14.73
CA GLY A 267 18.37 2.98 -14.54
C GLY A 267 18.88 3.60 -15.82
#